data_0e40d06a0c1bbfa206b30a4da718466a
#
_entry.id   0e40d06a0c1bbfa206b30a4da718466a
#
_cell.length_a   1.000
_cell.length_b   1.000
_cell.length_c   1.000
_cell.angle_alpha   90.00
_cell.angle_beta   90.00
_cell.angle_gamma   90.00
#
_symmetry.space_group_name_H-M   'P 1'
#
loop_
_entity.id
_entity.type
_entity.pdbx_description
1 polymer ?
#
loop_
_entity_poly.entity_id
_entity_poly.type
_entity_poly.pdbx_seq_one_letter_code
_entity_poly.pdbx_strand_id
1 'polypeptide(L)'
;MTESSAQLDEAASTNKLSLHGRWLGPLFSVLLGCGLMTQTEMPVPAIATACIVVLMAGWWITEAIPLAATAMLPLALFPLTGVGEKVATAPVLNQQVTWDLDHPRFGAPLVLDIKSNGQRQGSGMMIDIHNQHGVVRSETSQTSVPLAYIRAAKPASLFEVTSRSYASKFVFLMMGGFLLGLAIERWNLHKRIALMTILTLGTQPRRLIGGFMATTAVLSMWISNTATTVVMLPIALSLIVLMREKNPQVDHIRLNNFAACLLLCIAYSASVGGLGTFLGTPTNLLFRDILDQNGIEISFGQWMAFGLPSAFIFLIIIWYLMTHVIFRISLPEFEGGRELIQSELRKLGPMSKPELTIAALFTITALLWITRSFFTKWAWLQEIYPNVIYIDDTIIAMTASLLLFVIPALGHPGKTLMDWKTANKLPWGVLLLFGGGLALASAVKTTGLGAIICEAVTPSGATAILIIMFVVTTAMIFMTEVTSNTATAALILPLLVTLAGNLDVDPKLLLIPATLAASCAFMLPVATPPNAIVFAAGQTTIRQMVRAGFVLNLVSIVLLPLLTYIIGQLVFGF
;
A
#
# COMPACT_ATOMS: atom_id res chain seq x y z
N MET A 1 -27.99 -28.20 -8.27
CA MET A 1 -28.55 -27.21 -9.26
C MET A 1 -28.78 -25.83 -8.66
N THR A 2 -28.89 -25.66 -7.35
CA THR A 2 -29.11 -24.35 -6.69
C THR A 2 -27.86 -23.49 -6.48
N GLU A 3 -26.67 -24.07 -6.40
CA GLU A 3 -25.41 -23.32 -6.24
C GLU A 3 -24.91 -22.68 -7.55
N SER A 4 -25.18 -23.31 -8.69
CA SER A 4 -24.83 -22.75 -10.00
C SER A 4 -25.67 -21.52 -10.36
N SER A 5 -26.92 -21.45 -9.91
CA SER A 5 -27.78 -20.28 -10.14
C SER A 5 -27.37 -19.07 -9.29
N ALA A 6 -26.96 -19.28 -8.05
CA ALA A 6 -26.49 -18.20 -7.19
C ALA A 6 -25.18 -17.58 -7.69
N GLN A 7 -24.24 -18.39 -8.19
CA GLN A 7 -23.00 -17.90 -8.79
C GLN A 7 -23.23 -17.16 -10.12
N LEU A 8 -24.21 -17.60 -10.90
CA LEU A 8 -24.63 -16.94 -12.14
C LEU A 8 -25.35 -15.60 -11.87
N ASP A 9 -26.16 -15.55 -10.79
CA ASP A 9 -26.85 -14.33 -10.38
C ASP A 9 -25.88 -13.30 -9.78
N GLU A 10 -24.85 -13.73 -9.05
CA GLU A 10 -23.80 -12.86 -8.51
C GLU A 10 -22.89 -12.32 -9.63
N ALA A 11 -22.49 -13.15 -10.58
CA ALA A 11 -21.75 -12.71 -11.77
C ALA A 11 -22.59 -11.78 -12.67
N ALA A 12 -23.90 -12.00 -12.76
CA ALA A 12 -24.82 -11.12 -13.47
C ALA A 12 -25.05 -9.79 -12.75
N SER A 13 -25.05 -9.77 -11.43
CA SER A 13 -25.19 -8.54 -10.62
C SER A 13 -23.95 -7.67 -10.65
N THR A 14 -22.75 -8.27 -10.56
CA THR A 14 -21.47 -7.55 -10.73
C THR A 14 -21.35 -6.97 -12.15
N ASN A 15 -21.78 -7.70 -13.15
CA ASN A 15 -21.76 -7.20 -14.55
C ASN A 15 -22.75 -6.02 -14.74
N LYS A 16 -23.91 -6.01 -14.07
CA LYS A 16 -24.84 -4.88 -14.09
C LYS A 16 -24.28 -3.67 -13.37
N LEU A 17 -23.65 -3.83 -12.20
CA LEU A 17 -23.07 -2.73 -11.43
C LEU A 17 -21.94 -2.05 -12.21
N SER A 18 -21.05 -2.82 -12.83
CA SER A 18 -19.98 -2.29 -13.68
C SER A 18 -20.49 -1.57 -14.90
N LEU A 19 -21.55 -2.09 -15.55
CA LEU A 19 -22.17 -1.45 -16.73
C LEU A 19 -22.80 -0.10 -16.36
N HIS A 20 -23.52 -0.01 -15.24
CA HIS A 20 -24.10 1.25 -14.77
C HIS A 20 -23.00 2.22 -14.30
N GLY A 21 -21.96 1.72 -13.65
CA GLY A 21 -20.83 2.54 -13.20
C GLY A 21 -20.10 3.26 -14.31
N ARG A 22 -20.03 2.67 -15.52
CA ARG A 22 -19.40 3.30 -16.70
C ARG A 22 -20.07 4.62 -17.07
N TRP A 23 -21.36 4.76 -16.88
CA TRP A 23 -22.14 5.94 -17.24
C TRP A 23 -22.45 6.83 -16.03
N LEU A 24 -22.71 6.23 -14.88
CA LEU A 24 -23.02 6.97 -13.65
C LEU A 24 -21.81 7.74 -13.13
N GLY A 25 -20.60 7.15 -13.18
CA GLY A 25 -19.37 7.83 -12.74
C GLY A 25 -19.15 9.18 -13.45
N PRO A 26 -19.05 9.19 -14.78
CA PRO A 26 -18.94 10.44 -15.54
C PRO A 26 -20.10 11.39 -15.32
N LEU A 27 -21.34 10.89 -15.25
CA LEU A 27 -22.52 11.73 -15.03
C LEU A 27 -22.44 12.46 -13.68
N PHE A 28 -22.15 11.74 -12.58
CA PHE A 28 -22.00 12.33 -11.26
C PHE A 28 -20.83 13.32 -11.21
N SER A 29 -19.71 13.00 -11.86
CA SER A 29 -18.56 13.90 -11.95
C SER A 29 -18.91 15.21 -12.65
N VAL A 30 -19.63 15.15 -13.78
CA VAL A 30 -20.07 16.35 -14.51
C VAL A 30 -21.10 17.15 -13.72
N LEU A 31 -22.09 16.49 -13.11
CA LEU A 31 -23.09 17.16 -12.28
C LEU A 31 -22.45 17.87 -11.08
N LEU A 32 -21.49 17.23 -10.43
CA LEU A 32 -20.72 17.85 -9.36
C LEU A 32 -19.98 19.08 -9.86
N GLY A 33 -19.30 19.00 -11.00
CA GLY A 33 -18.58 20.11 -11.60
C GLY A 33 -19.49 21.29 -11.90
N CYS A 34 -20.64 21.06 -12.52
CA CYS A 34 -21.65 22.10 -12.78
C CYS A 34 -22.17 22.73 -11.47
N GLY A 35 -22.44 21.89 -10.46
CA GLY A 35 -22.89 22.38 -9.15
C GLY A 35 -21.85 23.27 -8.46
N LEU A 36 -20.60 22.81 -8.42
CA LEU A 36 -19.50 23.55 -7.79
C LEU A 36 -19.22 24.88 -8.53
N MET A 37 -19.24 24.86 -9.86
CA MET A 37 -19.06 26.10 -10.67
C MET A 37 -20.13 27.15 -10.44
N THR A 38 -21.35 26.72 -10.12
CA THR A 38 -22.49 27.64 -9.94
C THR A 38 -22.71 28.12 -8.51
N GLN A 39 -22.23 27.32 -7.53
CA GLN A 39 -22.53 27.55 -6.11
C GLN A 39 -21.32 27.93 -5.26
N THR A 40 -20.10 27.88 -5.81
CA THR A 40 -18.88 28.15 -5.04
C THR A 40 -17.89 29.02 -5.81
N GLU A 41 -17.05 29.75 -5.08
CA GLU A 41 -15.91 30.50 -5.63
C GLU A 41 -14.63 29.63 -5.72
N MET A 42 -14.77 28.31 -5.78
CA MET A 42 -13.63 27.40 -5.84
C MET A 42 -12.81 27.62 -7.12
N PRO A 43 -11.45 27.54 -7.03
CA PRO A 43 -10.60 27.61 -8.22
C PRO A 43 -10.91 26.47 -9.21
N VAL A 44 -10.93 26.76 -10.49
CA VAL A 44 -11.22 25.76 -11.55
C VAL A 44 -10.37 24.49 -11.44
N PRO A 45 -9.05 24.54 -11.14
CA PRO A 45 -8.28 23.31 -10.93
C PRO A 45 -8.75 22.47 -9.73
N ALA A 46 -9.26 23.11 -8.66
CA ALA A 46 -9.80 22.37 -7.50
C ALA A 46 -11.14 21.69 -7.87
N ILE A 47 -12.00 22.35 -8.62
CA ILE A 47 -13.25 21.77 -9.15
C ILE A 47 -12.92 20.59 -10.07
N ALA A 48 -11.98 20.76 -11.00
CA ALA A 48 -11.54 19.68 -11.89
C ALA A 48 -10.98 18.49 -11.11
N THR A 49 -10.17 18.75 -10.09
CA THR A 49 -9.66 17.71 -9.22
C THR A 49 -10.79 16.98 -8.48
N ALA A 50 -11.76 17.71 -7.91
CA ALA A 50 -12.93 17.11 -7.26
C ALA A 50 -13.72 16.21 -8.21
N CYS A 51 -13.96 16.65 -9.44
CA CYS A 51 -14.63 15.86 -10.47
C CYS A 51 -13.88 14.57 -10.81
N ILE A 52 -12.55 14.64 -10.97
CA ILE A 52 -11.70 13.49 -11.29
C ILE A 52 -11.64 12.52 -10.09
N VAL A 53 -11.56 13.03 -8.86
CA VAL A 53 -11.66 12.24 -7.63
C VAL A 53 -12.95 11.44 -7.59
N VAL A 54 -14.09 12.09 -7.83
CA VAL A 54 -15.40 11.42 -7.82
C VAL A 54 -15.53 10.40 -8.95
N LEU A 55 -15.03 10.69 -10.14
CA LEU A 55 -14.99 9.77 -11.26
C LEU A 55 -14.15 8.53 -10.92
N MET A 56 -12.93 8.73 -10.44
CA MET A 56 -12.03 7.62 -10.09
C MET A 56 -12.59 6.80 -8.92
N ALA A 57 -13.10 7.44 -7.89
CA ALA A 57 -13.74 6.77 -6.77
C ALA A 57 -14.95 5.93 -7.22
N GLY A 58 -15.83 6.51 -8.04
CA GLY A 58 -16.99 5.81 -8.60
C GLY A 58 -16.58 4.59 -9.45
N TRP A 59 -15.56 4.73 -10.27
CA TRP A 59 -15.06 3.62 -11.09
C TRP A 59 -14.26 2.58 -10.31
N TRP A 60 -13.56 2.98 -9.23
CA TRP A 60 -12.91 2.03 -8.32
C TRP A 60 -13.92 1.24 -7.48
N ILE A 61 -15.02 1.87 -7.05
CA ILE A 61 -16.10 1.22 -6.28
C ILE A 61 -16.90 0.24 -7.14
N THR A 62 -17.23 0.66 -8.37
CA THR A 62 -18.09 -0.13 -9.26
C THR A 62 -17.31 -1.10 -10.15
N GLU A 63 -15.97 -1.02 -10.15
CA GLU A 63 -15.10 -1.73 -11.10
C GLU A 63 -15.57 -1.58 -12.55
N ALA A 64 -16.06 -0.38 -12.89
CA ALA A 64 -16.61 -0.05 -14.19
C ALA A 64 -15.63 -0.33 -15.33
N ILE A 65 -14.35 -0.09 -15.07
CA ILE A 65 -13.19 -0.51 -15.87
C ILE A 65 -12.13 -1.10 -14.91
N PRO A 66 -11.13 -1.85 -15.41
CA PRO A 66 -10.07 -2.38 -14.55
C PRO A 66 -9.44 -1.30 -13.67
N LEU A 67 -9.19 -1.61 -12.39
CA LEU A 67 -8.65 -0.66 -11.41
C LEU A 67 -7.38 0.05 -11.90
N ALA A 68 -6.50 -0.68 -12.59
CA ALA A 68 -5.29 -0.13 -13.18
C ALA A 68 -5.58 0.89 -14.30
N ALA A 69 -6.61 0.66 -15.10
CA ALA A 69 -7.03 1.59 -16.16
C ALA A 69 -7.61 2.88 -15.55
N THR A 70 -8.45 2.78 -14.52
CA THR A 70 -8.93 3.93 -13.75
C THR A 70 -7.76 4.74 -13.18
N ALA A 71 -6.74 4.06 -12.66
CA ALA A 71 -5.55 4.68 -12.11
C ALA A 71 -4.70 5.44 -13.15
N MET A 72 -4.88 5.21 -14.43
CA MET A 72 -4.20 5.96 -15.49
C MET A 72 -4.94 7.24 -15.90
N LEU A 73 -6.16 7.47 -15.44
CA LEU A 73 -6.93 8.68 -15.77
C LEU A 73 -6.20 9.99 -15.47
N PRO A 74 -5.46 10.14 -14.35
CA PRO A 74 -4.70 11.35 -14.07
C PRO A 74 -3.73 11.73 -15.18
N LEU A 75 -3.09 10.76 -15.84
CA LEU A 75 -2.14 11.02 -16.94
C LEU A 75 -2.79 11.76 -18.13
N ALA A 76 -4.08 11.51 -18.36
CA ALA A 76 -4.83 12.17 -19.43
C ALA A 76 -5.60 13.39 -18.91
N LEU A 77 -6.35 13.22 -17.83
CA LEU A 77 -7.32 14.23 -17.39
C LEU A 77 -6.67 15.43 -16.69
N PHE A 78 -5.62 15.25 -15.89
CA PHE A 78 -4.94 16.36 -15.24
C PHE A 78 -4.32 17.34 -16.25
N PRO A 79 -3.53 16.88 -17.24
CA PRO A 79 -3.03 17.76 -18.29
C PRO A 79 -4.15 18.49 -19.06
N LEU A 80 -5.24 17.80 -19.39
CA LEU A 80 -6.37 18.36 -20.13
C LEU A 80 -7.14 19.42 -19.34
N THR A 81 -7.22 19.26 -18.02
CA THR A 81 -7.97 20.18 -17.14
C THR A 81 -7.08 21.24 -16.47
N GLY A 82 -5.78 21.24 -16.78
CA GLY A 82 -4.83 22.17 -16.20
C GLY A 82 -4.51 21.90 -14.73
N VAL A 83 -4.80 20.69 -14.24
CA VAL A 83 -4.43 20.24 -12.90
C VAL A 83 -2.97 19.81 -12.90
N GLY A 84 -2.19 20.34 -11.97
CA GLY A 84 -0.76 20.05 -11.82
C GLY A 84 -0.04 21.25 -11.24
N GLU A 85 1.19 21.03 -10.82
CA GLU A 85 2.04 22.10 -10.36
C GLU A 85 2.40 22.97 -11.58
N LYS A 86 1.76 24.14 -11.68
CA LYS A 86 2.17 25.14 -12.66
C LYS A 86 3.51 25.67 -12.17
N VAL A 87 4.60 25.18 -12.73
CA VAL A 87 5.87 25.88 -12.65
C VAL A 87 5.63 27.24 -13.28
N ALA A 88 5.58 28.28 -12.45
CA ALA A 88 5.42 29.64 -12.95
C ALA A 88 6.62 29.92 -13.87
N THR A 89 6.35 30.10 -15.17
CA THR A 89 7.36 30.51 -16.13
C THR A 89 7.56 31.99 -15.98
N ALA A 90 8.76 32.43 -15.62
CA ALA A 90 9.10 33.81 -15.78
C ALA A 90 9.00 34.16 -17.27
N PRO A 91 8.36 35.25 -17.65
CA PRO A 91 8.40 35.71 -19.02
C PRO A 91 9.85 35.95 -19.45
N VAL A 92 10.15 35.66 -20.71
CA VAL A 92 11.48 35.87 -21.28
C VAL A 92 11.84 37.35 -21.08
N LEU A 93 12.91 37.61 -20.33
CA LEU A 93 13.35 38.93 -19.94
C LEU A 93 13.96 39.67 -21.13
N ASN A 94 13.15 40.15 -22.05
CA ASN A 94 13.52 41.23 -22.99
C ASN A 94 12.42 42.28 -23.07
N GLN A 95 11.41 42.22 -22.21
CA GLN A 95 10.40 43.25 -22.07
C GLN A 95 10.40 43.78 -20.64
N GLN A 96 10.23 45.09 -20.46
CA GLN A 96 9.99 45.70 -19.15
C GLN A 96 8.79 45.00 -18.51
N VAL A 97 9.05 44.11 -17.58
CA VAL A 97 8.02 43.39 -16.82
C VAL A 97 7.85 44.17 -15.53
N THR A 98 6.75 44.88 -15.40
CA THR A 98 6.25 45.37 -14.12
C THR A 98 5.71 44.18 -13.35
N TRP A 99 6.39 43.82 -12.28
CA TRP A 99 5.96 42.76 -11.38
C TRP A 99 4.90 43.33 -10.41
N ASP A 100 3.72 42.75 -10.42
CA ASP A 100 2.73 43.00 -9.40
C ASP A 100 3.07 42.17 -8.16
N LEU A 101 3.62 42.82 -7.15
CA LEU A 101 4.06 42.20 -5.88
C LEU A 101 2.87 41.66 -5.07
N ASP A 102 1.65 42.12 -5.34
CA ASP A 102 0.43 41.68 -4.65
C ASP A 102 -0.26 40.50 -5.33
N HIS A 103 0.32 39.95 -6.39
CA HIS A 103 -0.28 38.82 -7.08
C HIS A 103 -0.13 37.55 -6.24
N PRO A 104 -1.20 36.74 -5.99
CA PRO A 104 -1.20 35.52 -5.18
C PRO A 104 -0.30 34.38 -5.69
N ARG A 105 0.47 34.65 -6.73
CA ARG A 105 1.48 33.74 -7.32
C ARG A 105 2.92 33.97 -6.81
N PHE A 106 3.14 34.97 -5.98
CA PHE A 106 4.42 35.16 -5.30
C PHE A 106 4.58 34.03 -4.27
N GLY A 107 5.53 33.16 -4.47
CA GLY A 107 5.74 31.94 -3.66
C GLY A 107 5.59 30.63 -4.43
N ALA A 108 5.07 30.65 -5.65
CA ALA A 108 5.18 29.47 -6.51
C ALA A 108 6.64 29.27 -6.96
N PRO A 109 7.19 28.05 -6.93
CA PRO A 109 8.58 27.79 -7.32
C PRO A 109 8.77 28.16 -8.79
N LEU A 110 9.52 29.23 -9.04
CA LEU A 110 9.98 29.62 -10.36
C LEU A 110 11.28 28.86 -10.64
N VAL A 111 11.23 27.83 -11.45
CA VAL A 111 12.43 27.12 -11.86
C VAL A 111 13.12 27.94 -12.93
N LEU A 112 14.29 28.46 -12.61
CA LEU A 112 15.10 29.31 -13.48
C LEU A 112 16.34 28.55 -13.94
N ASP A 113 16.62 28.59 -15.24
CA ASP A 113 17.92 28.18 -15.77
C ASP A 113 18.92 29.34 -15.66
N ILE A 114 19.89 29.20 -14.80
CA ILE A 114 20.95 30.20 -14.60
C ILE A 114 22.04 29.92 -15.61
N LYS A 115 22.29 30.90 -16.51
CA LYS A 115 23.39 30.83 -17.50
C LYS A 115 24.35 31.96 -17.27
N SER A 116 25.65 31.65 -17.15
CA SER A 116 26.73 32.60 -17.22
C SER A 116 27.61 32.24 -18.42
N ASN A 117 27.94 33.24 -19.26
CA ASN A 117 28.73 33.07 -20.48
C ASN A 117 28.23 31.98 -21.44
N GLY A 118 26.88 31.78 -21.51
CA GLY A 118 26.30 30.79 -22.40
C GLY A 118 26.27 29.35 -21.85
N GLN A 119 26.91 29.08 -20.73
CA GLN A 119 26.90 27.76 -20.07
C GLN A 119 25.84 27.72 -18.94
N ARG A 120 25.19 26.57 -18.77
CA ARG A 120 24.24 26.35 -17.71
C ARG A 120 24.98 26.22 -16.37
N GLN A 121 24.69 27.11 -15.41
CA GLN A 121 25.32 27.12 -14.08
C GLN A 121 24.46 26.46 -13.01
N GLY A 122 23.19 26.21 -13.29
CA GLY A 122 22.28 25.58 -12.35
C GLY A 122 20.81 25.99 -12.57
N SER A 123 19.95 25.45 -11.74
CA SER A 123 18.55 25.85 -11.64
C SER A 123 18.24 26.18 -10.19
N GLY A 124 17.34 27.14 -9.96
CA GLY A 124 16.96 27.54 -8.62
C GLY A 124 15.62 28.26 -8.60
N MET A 125 15.09 28.47 -7.40
CA MET A 125 13.84 29.19 -7.17
C MET A 125 14.14 30.68 -6.98
N MET A 126 13.48 31.56 -7.73
CA MET A 126 13.58 33.00 -7.52
C MET A 126 12.77 33.40 -6.29
N ILE A 127 13.41 34.09 -5.35
CA ILE A 127 12.78 34.50 -4.08
C ILE A 127 12.45 35.98 -4.10
N ASP A 128 13.29 36.80 -4.75
CA ASP A 128 13.15 38.25 -4.73
C ASP A 128 13.85 38.89 -5.93
N ILE A 129 13.47 40.13 -6.27
CA ILE A 129 14.14 40.95 -7.29
C ILE A 129 14.57 42.27 -6.64
N HIS A 130 15.87 42.51 -6.60
CA HIS A 130 16.44 43.75 -6.07
C HIS A 130 17.45 44.36 -7.04
N ASN A 131 17.31 45.64 -7.38
CA ASN A 131 18.23 46.41 -8.19
C ASN A 131 18.74 45.70 -9.46
N GLN A 132 17.87 45.20 -10.31
CA GLN A 132 18.19 44.44 -11.54
C GLN A 132 18.89 43.07 -11.32
N HIS A 133 18.84 42.54 -10.10
CA HIS A 133 19.31 41.22 -9.76
C HIS A 133 18.16 40.41 -9.21
N GLY A 134 18.06 39.14 -9.62
CA GLY A 134 17.18 38.17 -9.02
C GLY A 134 17.89 37.38 -7.91
N VAL A 135 17.32 37.31 -6.72
CA VAL A 135 17.81 36.43 -5.67
C VAL A 135 17.29 35.02 -5.95
N VAL A 136 18.20 34.11 -6.24
CA VAL A 136 17.88 32.73 -6.57
C VAL A 136 18.31 31.84 -5.42
N ARG A 137 17.37 31.06 -4.91
CA ARG A 137 17.62 30.03 -3.89
C ARG A 137 17.81 28.69 -4.59
N SER A 138 19.01 28.12 -4.47
CA SER A 138 19.24 26.70 -4.73
C SER A 138 19.13 25.92 -3.41
N GLU A 139 19.10 24.59 -3.45
CA GLU A 139 19.01 23.73 -2.26
C GLU A 139 20.10 24.02 -1.21
N THR A 140 21.22 24.61 -1.62
CA THR A 140 22.39 24.82 -0.75
C THR A 140 22.79 26.29 -0.53
N SER A 141 22.26 27.25 -1.30
CA SER A 141 22.70 28.65 -1.20
C SER A 141 21.69 29.64 -1.78
N GLN A 142 21.73 30.87 -1.26
CA GLN A 142 21.09 32.04 -1.88
C GLN A 142 22.14 32.82 -2.66
N THR A 143 21.92 33.04 -3.95
CA THR A 143 22.84 33.77 -4.80
C THR A 143 22.13 34.88 -5.55
N SER A 144 22.67 36.08 -5.52
CA SER A 144 22.18 37.20 -6.34
C SER A 144 22.74 37.05 -7.75
N VAL A 145 21.88 36.99 -8.75
CA VAL A 145 22.22 36.81 -10.16
C VAL A 145 21.65 37.96 -10.97
N PRO A 146 22.46 38.61 -11.85
CA PRO A 146 21.95 39.65 -12.74
C PRO A 146 20.78 39.12 -13.59
N LEU A 147 19.71 39.88 -13.70
CA LEU A 147 18.50 39.48 -14.46
C LEU A 147 18.80 39.12 -15.92
N ALA A 148 19.86 39.71 -16.51
CA ALA A 148 20.30 39.39 -17.86
C ALA A 148 20.73 37.91 -18.04
N TYR A 149 21.10 37.21 -16.98
CA TYR A 149 21.53 35.81 -17.00
C TYR A 149 20.45 34.84 -16.57
N ILE A 150 19.28 35.37 -16.18
CA ILE A 150 18.15 34.56 -15.74
C ILE A 150 17.23 34.28 -16.94
N ARG A 151 17.06 33.03 -17.30
CA ARG A 151 16.07 32.59 -18.28
C ARG A 151 15.06 31.68 -17.61
N ALA A 152 13.79 31.83 -17.98
CA ALA A 152 12.77 30.90 -17.57
C ALA A 152 13.13 29.49 -18.09
N ALA A 153 13.17 28.51 -17.22
CA ALA A 153 13.22 27.13 -17.65
C ALA A 153 11.97 26.83 -18.50
N LYS A 154 12.12 26.01 -19.54
CA LYS A 154 10.98 25.54 -20.32
C LYS A 154 10.00 24.87 -19.33
N PRO A 155 8.71 25.27 -19.31
CA PRO A 155 7.76 24.66 -18.39
C PRO A 155 7.71 23.16 -18.65
N ALA A 156 7.80 22.36 -17.58
CA ALA A 156 7.52 20.95 -17.67
C ALA A 156 6.08 20.78 -18.21
N SER A 157 5.86 19.85 -19.12
CA SER A 157 4.50 19.54 -19.54
C SER A 157 3.69 19.03 -18.33
N LEU A 158 2.40 19.37 -18.26
CA LEU A 158 1.55 18.88 -17.18
C LEU A 158 1.50 17.34 -17.15
N PHE A 159 1.68 16.70 -18.31
CA PHE A 159 1.85 15.26 -18.40
C PHE A 159 3.15 14.80 -17.70
N GLU A 160 4.26 15.50 -17.91
CA GLU A 160 5.53 15.20 -17.24
C GLU A 160 5.41 15.32 -15.71
N VAL A 161 4.77 16.38 -15.23
CA VAL A 161 4.51 16.58 -13.80
C VAL A 161 3.67 15.43 -13.23
N THR A 162 2.58 15.09 -13.90
CA THR A 162 1.69 14.00 -13.46
C THR A 162 2.40 12.64 -13.51
N SER A 163 3.21 12.38 -14.55
CA SER A 163 3.90 11.09 -14.73
C SER A 163 4.96 10.82 -13.66
N ARG A 164 5.51 11.85 -13.00
CA ARG A 164 6.46 11.70 -11.89
C ARG A 164 5.89 10.86 -10.75
N SER A 165 4.58 10.96 -10.50
CA SER A 165 3.91 10.16 -9.47
C SER A 165 3.98 8.65 -9.76
N TYR A 166 3.95 8.25 -11.04
CA TYR A 166 4.08 6.86 -11.48
C TYR A 166 5.53 6.35 -11.47
N ALA A 167 6.49 7.25 -11.38
CA ALA A 167 7.92 6.97 -11.26
C ALA A 167 8.47 7.34 -9.87
N SER A 168 7.61 7.37 -8.84
CA SER A 168 8.03 7.59 -7.45
C SER A 168 9.02 6.50 -7.01
N LYS A 169 10.00 6.86 -6.17
CA LYS A 169 10.94 5.90 -5.56
C LYS A 169 10.23 4.72 -4.89
N PHE A 170 9.03 4.94 -4.34
CA PHE A 170 8.27 3.89 -3.66
C PHE A 170 7.58 2.92 -4.64
N VAL A 171 7.25 3.35 -5.86
CA VAL A 171 6.82 2.44 -6.95
C VAL A 171 7.95 1.46 -7.26
N PHE A 172 9.20 1.94 -7.36
CA PHE A 172 10.37 1.09 -7.60
C PHE A 172 10.73 0.23 -6.38
N LEU A 173 10.57 0.75 -5.16
CA LEU A 173 10.73 -0.05 -3.93
C LEU A 173 9.76 -1.24 -3.93
N MET A 174 8.49 -0.99 -4.26
CA MET A 174 7.47 -2.04 -4.35
C MET A 174 7.77 -3.03 -5.47
N MET A 175 8.19 -2.56 -6.63
CA MET A 175 8.60 -3.39 -7.76
C MET A 175 9.76 -4.32 -7.37
N GLY A 176 10.80 -3.78 -6.72
CA GLY A 176 11.94 -4.56 -6.22
C GLY A 176 11.52 -5.61 -5.19
N GLY A 177 10.66 -5.24 -4.24
CA GLY A 177 10.11 -6.17 -3.26
C GLY A 177 9.30 -7.31 -3.90
N PHE A 178 8.47 -7.00 -4.90
CA PHE A 178 7.72 -8.02 -5.64
C PHE A 178 8.62 -8.94 -6.46
N LEU A 179 9.70 -8.44 -7.05
CA LEU A 179 10.68 -9.30 -7.75
C LEU A 179 11.35 -10.28 -6.78
N LEU A 180 11.75 -9.81 -5.59
CA LEU A 180 12.27 -10.69 -4.54
C LEU A 180 11.23 -11.74 -4.12
N GLY A 181 9.98 -11.35 -3.92
CA GLY A 181 8.86 -12.25 -3.63
C GLY A 181 8.68 -13.32 -4.72
N LEU A 182 8.67 -12.93 -6.00
CA LEU A 182 8.57 -13.85 -7.13
C LEU A 182 9.75 -14.83 -7.20
N ALA A 183 10.97 -14.42 -6.80
CA ALA A 183 12.11 -15.33 -6.72
C ALA A 183 11.92 -16.38 -5.61
N ILE A 184 11.42 -15.96 -4.44
CA ILE A 184 11.07 -16.86 -3.34
C ILE A 184 9.99 -17.87 -3.78
N GLU A 185 9.00 -17.43 -4.55
CA GLU A 185 7.96 -18.29 -5.13
C GLU A 185 8.51 -19.26 -6.15
N ARG A 186 9.30 -18.78 -7.10
CA ARG A 186 9.87 -19.56 -8.19
C ARG A 186 10.65 -20.81 -7.71
N TRP A 187 11.40 -20.66 -6.62
CA TRP A 187 12.26 -21.70 -6.09
C TRP A 187 11.64 -22.45 -4.88
N ASN A 188 10.33 -22.28 -4.62
CA ASN A 188 9.58 -22.94 -3.56
C ASN A 188 10.08 -22.70 -2.12
N LEU A 189 10.91 -21.67 -1.89
CA LEU A 189 11.43 -21.34 -0.57
C LEU A 189 10.27 -21.02 0.41
N HIS A 190 9.24 -20.31 -0.05
CA HIS A 190 8.04 -19.99 0.73
C HIS A 190 7.29 -21.25 1.21
N LYS A 191 7.18 -22.30 0.36
CA LYS A 191 6.55 -23.57 0.75
C LYS A 191 7.35 -24.27 1.84
N ARG A 192 8.67 -24.27 1.72
CA ARG A 192 9.55 -24.86 2.72
C ARG A 192 9.43 -24.15 4.07
N ILE A 193 9.50 -22.82 4.07
CA ILE A 193 9.30 -22.01 5.28
C ILE A 193 7.95 -22.32 5.91
N ALA A 194 6.87 -22.38 5.09
CA ALA A 194 5.53 -22.69 5.55
C ALA A 194 5.46 -24.05 6.28
N LEU A 195 5.92 -25.10 5.62
CA LEU A 195 5.84 -26.45 6.18
C LEU A 195 6.70 -26.60 7.44
N MET A 196 7.89 -26.01 7.47
CA MET A 196 8.76 -26.01 8.65
C MET A 196 8.12 -25.29 9.84
N THR A 197 7.53 -24.13 9.63
CA THR A 197 6.89 -23.35 10.70
C THR A 197 5.67 -24.11 11.27
N ILE A 198 4.82 -24.71 10.42
CA ILE A 198 3.68 -25.48 10.88
C ILE A 198 4.12 -26.68 11.74
N LEU A 199 5.20 -27.37 11.35
CA LEU A 199 5.73 -28.51 12.10
C LEU A 199 6.19 -28.17 13.52
N THR A 200 6.61 -26.93 13.79
CA THR A 200 7.09 -26.50 15.11
C THR A 200 5.96 -26.24 16.12
N LEU A 201 4.73 -25.97 15.66
CA LEU A 201 3.64 -25.50 16.51
C LEU A 201 2.67 -26.60 17.01
N GLY A 202 2.81 -27.84 16.48
CA GLY A 202 2.10 -29.03 16.97
C GLY A 202 0.77 -29.32 16.28
N THR A 203 0.15 -30.47 16.65
CA THR A 203 -0.98 -31.10 15.93
C THR A 203 -2.35 -30.89 16.59
N GLN A 204 -2.40 -30.23 17.74
CA GLN A 204 -3.69 -29.87 18.35
C GLN A 204 -4.45 -28.89 17.42
N PRO A 205 -5.76 -29.09 17.18
CA PRO A 205 -6.51 -28.31 16.18
C PRO A 205 -6.39 -26.79 16.31
N ARG A 206 -6.47 -26.25 17.52
CA ARG A 206 -6.30 -24.81 17.77
C ARG A 206 -4.87 -24.31 17.53
N ARG A 207 -3.87 -25.10 17.98
CA ARG A 207 -2.44 -24.79 17.73
C ARG A 207 -2.10 -24.87 16.26
N LEU A 208 -2.68 -25.84 15.56
CA LEU A 208 -2.53 -26.01 14.13
C LEU A 208 -3.06 -24.79 13.36
N ILE A 209 -4.27 -24.30 13.71
CA ILE A 209 -4.79 -23.04 13.16
C ILE A 209 -3.81 -21.89 13.43
N GLY A 210 -3.31 -21.76 14.68
CA GLY A 210 -2.30 -20.76 15.04
C GLY A 210 -1.00 -20.89 14.21
N GLY A 211 -0.58 -22.12 13.92
CA GLY A 211 0.57 -22.41 13.05
C GLY A 211 0.37 -21.94 11.62
N PHE A 212 -0.78 -22.22 11.05
CA PHE A 212 -1.14 -21.70 9.73
C PHE A 212 -1.21 -20.18 9.73
N MET A 213 -1.79 -19.57 10.76
CA MET A 213 -1.86 -18.11 10.90
C MET A 213 -0.47 -17.48 10.98
N ALA A 214 0.39 -17.96 11.87
CA ALA A 214 1.75 -17.44 12.04
C ALA A 214 2.56 -17.55 10.75
N THR A 215 2.50 -18.72 10.10
CA THR A 215 3.18 -18.96 8.83
C THR A 215 2.68 -18.03 7.73
N THR A 216 1.35 -17.92 7.57
CA THR A 216 0.73 -17.06 6.58
C THR A 216 1.11 -15.61 6.82
N ALA A 217 1.08 -15.15 8.06
CA ALA A 217 1.44 -13.78 8.41
C ALA A 217 2.92 -13.48 8.10
N VAL A 218 3.84 -14.36 8.50
CA VAL A 218 5.28 -14.18 8.23
C VAL A 218 5.58 -14.13 6.73
N LEU A 219 4.97 -15.01 5.94
CA LEU A 219 5.12 -14.97 4.49
C LEU A 219 4.51 -13.71 3.88
N SER A 220 3.34 -13.31 4.34
CA SER A 220 2.60 -12.15 3.80
C SER A 220 3.25 -10.80 4.12
N MET A 221 4.21 -10.75 5.04
CA MET A 221 5.05 -9.57 5.26
C MET A 221 5.95 -9.25 4.06
N TRP A 222 6.28 -10.25 3.24
CA TRP A 222 7.31 -10.16 2.21
C TRP A 222 6.83 -10.56 0.82
N ILE A 223 5.76 -11.34 0.74
CA ILE A 223 5.14 -11.83 -0.49
C ILE A 223 3.70 -11.32 -0.50
N SER A 224 3.09 -11.18 -1.67
CA SER A 224 1.72 -10.71 -1.75
C SER A 224 0.75 -11.61 -0.95
N ASN A 225 -0.26 -11.00 -0.32
CA ASN A 225 -1.31 -11.70 0.44
C ASN A 225 -1.96 -12.81 -0.41
N THR A 226 -2.18 -12.52 -1.69
CA THR A 226 -2.76 -13.46 -2.66
C THR A 226 -1.88 -14.68 -2.86
N ALA A 227 -0.59 -14.49 -3.16
CA ALA A 227 0.35 -15.59 -3.39
C ALA A 227 0.51 -16.45 -2.13
N THR A 228 0.60 -15.82 -0.96
CA THR A 228 0.66 -16.52 0.32
C THR A 228 -0.57 -17.39 0.53
N THR A 229 -1.76 -16.87 0.29
CA THR A 229 -3.02 -17.62 0.44
C THR A 229 -3.12 -18.79 -0.54
N VAL A 230 -2.75 -18.59 -1.81
CA VAL A 230 -2.72 -19.65 -2.84
C VAL A 230 -1.82 -20.82 -2.42
N VAL A 231 -0.70 -20.54 -1.77
CA VAL A 231 0.23 -21.58 -1.31
C VAL A 231 -0.29 -22.32 -0.06
N MET A 232 -0.89 -21.59 0.87
CA MET A 232 -1.38 -22.16 2.12
C MET A 232 -2.66 -22.99 1.93
N LEU A 233 -3.49 -22.62 0.95
CA LEU A 233 -4.78 -23.26 0.71
C LEU A 233 -4.71 -24.77 0.42
N PRO A 234 -3.88 -25.26 -0.53
CA PRO A 234 -3.78 -26.71 -0.80
C PRO A 234 -3.33 -27.52 0.41
N ILE A 235 -2.41 -26.98 1.21
CA ILE A 235 -1.92 -27.62 2.44
C ILE A 235 -3.06 -27.75 3.45
N ALA A 236 -3.83 -26.67 3.63
CA ALA A 236 -4.99 -26.66 4.53
C ALA A 236 -6.09 -27.61 4.05
N LEU A 237 -6.39 -27.64 2.74
CA LEU A 237 -7.39 -28.55 2.18
C LEU A 237 -6.99 -30.02 2.35
N SER A 238 -5.73 -30.38 2.10
CA SER A 238 -5.23 -31.74 2.34
C SER A 238 -5.39 -32.15 3.79
N LEU A 239 -5.14 -31.21 4.72
CA LEU A 239 -5.33 -31.43 6.14
C LEU A 239 -6.81 -31.63 6.51
N ILE A 240 -7.72 -30.82 5.94
CA ILE A 240 -9.16 -30.93 6.17
C ILE A 240 -9.68 -32.30 5.70
N VAL A 241 -9.23 -32.75 4.51
CA VAL A 241 -9.58 -34.08 3.99
C VAL A 241 -9.11 -35.17 4.93
N LEU A 242 -7.85 -35.14 5.33
CA LEU A 242 -7.29 -36.15 6.24
C LEU A 242 -7.98 -36.14 7.61
N MET A 243 -8.36 -34.94 8.13
CA MET A 243 -9.15 -34.80 9.35
C MET A 243 -10.50 -35.53 9.25
N ARG A 244 -11.19 -35.39 8.13
CA ARG A 244 -12.49 -36.04 7.89
C ARG A 244 -12.34 -37.56 7.79
N GLU A 245 -11.32 -38.05 7.11
CA GLU A 245 -11.05 -39.48 6.94
C GLU A 245 -10.67 -40.17 8.26
N LYS A 246 -9.85 -39.51 9.08
CA LYS A 246 -9.36 -40.09 10.33
C LYS A 246 -10.35 -40.00 11.50
N ASN A 247 -11.35 -39.15 11.41
CA ASN A 247 -12.31 -38.91 12.47
C ASN A 247 -13.79 -39.08 12.01
N PRO A 248 -14.18 -40.23 11.45
CA PRO A 248 -15.54 -40.44 10.93
C PRO A 248 -16.62 -40.39 12.01
N GLN A 249 -16.23 -40.56 13.28
CA GLN A 249 -17.15 -40.48 14.43
C GLN A 249 -17.40 -39.06 14.93
N VAL A 250 -16.64 -38.07 14.46
CA VAL A 250 -16.81 -36.68 14.85
C VAL A 250 -17.92 -36.04 14.04
N ASP A 251 -18.80 -35.29 14.71
CA ASP A 251 -19.88 -34.55 14.08
C ASP A 251 -19.39 -33.68 12.90
N HIS A 252 -20.05 -33.84 11.76
CA HIS A 252 -19.77 -33.07 10.54
C HIS A 252 -19.81 -31.55 10.77
N ILE A 253 -20.68 -31.06 11.67
CA ILE A 253 -20.75 -29.61 12.00
C ILE A 253 -19.44 -29.14 12.62
N ARG A 254 -18.86 -29.93 13.54
CA ARG A 254 -17.55 -29.58 14.17
C ARG A 254 -16.42 -29.59 13.15
N LEU A 255 -16.41 -30.57 12.24
CA LEU A 255 -15.39 -30.64 11.16
C LEU A 255 -15.54 -29.49 10.17
N ASN A 256 -16.76 -29.13 9.80
CA ASN A 256 -17.01 -27.97 8.93
C ASN A 256 -16.65 -26.64 9.61
N ASN A 257 -16.91 -26.48 10.89
CA ASN A 257 -16.47 -25.31 11.66
C ASN A 257 -14.94 -25.19 11.71
N PHE A 258 -14.25 -26.33 11.88
CA PHE A 258 -12.78 -26.34 11.81
C PHE A 258 -12.27 -25.92 10.42
N ALA A 259 -12.84 -26.50 9.36
CA ALA A 259 -12.47 -26.18 7.99
C ALA A 259 -12.67 -24.69 7.69
N ALA A 260 -13.84 -24.15 8.00
CA ALA A 260 -14.14 -22.74 7.82
C ALA A 260 -13.20 -21.84 8.65
N CYS A 261 -12.99 -22.17 9.93
CA CYS A 261 -12.08 -21.43 10.80
C CYS A 261 -10.65 -21.41 10.26
N LEU A 262 -10.12 -22.56 9.85
CA LEU A 262 -8.76 -22.67 9.31
C LEU A 262 -8.58 -21.81 8.06
N LEU A 263 -9.51 -21.92 7.10
CA LEU A 263 -9.41 -21.19 5.84
C LEU A 263 -9.58 -19.68 6.02
N LEU A 264 -10.55 -19.25 6.83
CA LEU A 264 -10.73 -17.84 7.13
C LEU A 264 -9.53 -17.27 7.90
N CYS A 265 -8.97 -18.03 8.84
CA CYS A 265 -7.76 -17.63 9.55
C CYS A 265 -6.56 -17.46 8.60
N ILE A 266 -6.42 -18.28 7.56
CA ILE A 266 -5.39 -18.08 6.52
C ILE A 266 -5.61 -16.74 5.81
N ALA A 267 -6.83 -16.45 5.31
CA ALA A 267 -7.11 -15.22 4.60
C ALA A 267 -6.86 -13.98 5.48
N TYR A 268 -7.36 -14.00 6.71
CA TYR A 268 -7.23 -12.87 7.64
C TYR A 268 -5.77 -12.67 8.08
N SER A 269 -5.03 -13.76 8.28
CA SER A 269 -3.61 -13.67 8.62
C SER A 269 -2.75 -13.19 7.45
N ALA A 270 -3.15 -13.43 6.21
CA ALA A 270 -2.49 -12.85 5.05
C ALA A 270 -2.64 -11.32 5.05
N SER A 271 -3.84 -10.80 5.31
CA SER A 271 -4.09 -9.35 5.37
C SER A 271 -3.39 -8.70 6.55
N VAL A 272 -3.51 -9.26 7.76
CA VAL A 272 -2.91 -8.70 8.98
C VAL A 272 -1.38 -8.84 8.99
N GLY A 273 -0.84 -9.95 8.48
CA GLY A 273 0.60 -10.12 8.33
C GLY A 273 1.22 -9.04 7.45
N GLY A 274 0.56 -8.68 6.37
CA GLY A 274 1.00 -7.60 5.49
C GLY A 274 1.21 -6.25 6.17
N LEU A 275 0.61 -6.01 7.34
CA LEU A 275 0.80 -4.77 8.11
C LEU A 275 2.21 -4.66 8.70
N GLY A 276 2.90 -5.79 8.90
CA GLY A 276 4.19 -5.86 9.60
C GLY A 276 5.35 -5.17 8.88
N THR A 277 5.30 -5.00 7.56
CA THR A 277 6.34 -4.35 6.77
C THR A 277 5.76 -3.39 5.74
N PHE A 278 6.60 -2.52 5.17
CA PHE A 278 6.16 -1.67 4.05
C PHE A 278 5.83 -2.46 2.78
N LEU A 279 6.43 -3.62 2.57
CA LEU A 279 6.24 -4.43 1.37
C LEU A 279 5.02 -5.36 1.45
N GLY A 280 4.54 -5.66 2.65
CA GLY A 280 3.46 -6.63 2.85
C GLY A 280 2.12 -6.18 2.25
N THR A 281 1.86 -4.88 2.19
CA THR A 281 0.67 -4.34 1.52
C THR A 281 0.95 -2.99 0.87
N PRO A 282 0.40 -2.72 -0.34
CA PRO A 282 0.58 -1.44 -1.03
C PRO A 282 0.14 -0.21 -0.21
N THR A 283 -0.84 -0.36 0.66
CA THR A 283 -1.35 0.72 1.52
C THR A 283 -0.28 1.29 2.44
N ASN A 284 0.63 0.45 2.97
CA ASN A 284 1.72 0.88 3.84
C ASN A 284 2.74 1.75 3.08
N LEU A 285 3.06 1.41 1.84
CA LEU A 285 3.96 2.21 1.01
C LEU A 285 3.30 3.52 0.57
N LEU A 286 2.00 3.50 0.27
CA LEU A 286 1.25 4.71 -0.05
C LEU A 286 1.25 5.69 1.14
N PHE A 287 1.00 5.20 2.34
CA PHE A 287 1.12 5.96 3.58
C PHE A 287 2.51 6.60 3.70
N ARG A 288 3.57 5.81 3.50
CA ARG A 288 4.94 6.27 3.58
C ARG A 288 5.26 7.35 2.55
N ASP A 289 4.83 7.17 1.29
CA ASP A 289 5.07 8.16 0.23
C ASP A 289 4.33 9.49 0.52
N ILE A 290 3.09 9.40 0.99
CA ILE A 290 2.32 10.59 1.38
C ILE A 290 3.00 11.36 2.51
N LEU A 291 3.55 10.69 3.51
CA LEU A 291 4.31 11.33 4.58
C LEU A 291 5.62 11.94 4.06
N ASP A 292 6.36 11.21 3.23
CA ASP A 292 7.62 11.68 2.59
C ASP A 292 7.39 12.97 1.78
N GLN A 293 6.29 13.06 1.01
CA GLN A 293 5.88 14.28 0.29
C GLN A 293 5.56 15.46 1.21
N ASN A 294 5.32 15.20 2.48
CA ASN A 294 5.08 16.22 3.51
C ASN A 294 6.28 16.41 4.45
N GLY A 295 7.46 15.90 4.08
CA GLY A 295 8.70 16.08 4.83
C GLY A 295 8.82 15.20 6.09
N ILE A 296 7.96 14.17 6.23
CA ILE A 296 7.97 13.25 7.36
C ILE A 296 8.54 11.91 6.90
N GLU A 297 9.77 11.63 7.26
CA GLU A 297 10.41 10.37 6.91
C GLU A 297 10.16 9.31 8.00
N ILE A 298 9.75 8.12 7.56
CA ILE A 298 9.70 6.91 8.41
C ILE A 298 10.61 5.86 7.79
N SER A 299 11.59 5.39 8.56
CA SER A 299 12.48 4.32 8.11
C SER A 299 11.77 2.96 8.09
N PHE A 300 12.31 2.02 7.30
CA PHE A 300 11.79 0.66 7.25
C PHE A 300 11.82 -0.01 8.63
N GLY A 301 12.90 0.19 9.39
CA GLY A 301 13.05 -0.33 10.74
C GLY A 301 12.05 0.27 11.73
N GLN A 302 11.77 1.58 11.66
CA GLN A 302 10.76 2.23 12.50
C GLN A 302 9.37 1.68 12.22
N TRP A 303 9.01 1.50 10.93
CA TRP A 303 7.73 0.87 10.60
C TRP A 303 7.63 -0.55 11.15
N MET A 304 8.68 -1.37 11.00
CA MET A 304 8.69 -2.73 11.56
C MET A 304 8.60 -2.74 13.08
N ALA A 305 9.25 -1.79 13.77
CA ALA A 305 9.16 -1.65 15.22
C ALA A 305 7.73 -1.36 15.72
N PHE A 306 6.91 -0.72 14.89
CA PHE A 306 5.49 -0.51 15.12
C PHE A 306 4.62 -1.66 14.56
N GLY A 307 4.83 -2.02 13.30
CA GLY A 307 3.96 -2.93 12.56
C GLY A 307 4.02 -4.37 13.02
N LEU A 308 5.22 -4.89 13.37
CA LEU A 308 5.38 -6.27 13.83
C LEU A 308 4.65 -6.54 15.16
N PRO A 309 4.85 -5.74 16.23
CA PRO A 309 4.09 -5.93 17.47
C PRO A 309 2.58 -5.76 17.25
N SER A 310 2.17 -4.78 16.44
CA SER A 310 0.76 -4.52 16.14
C SER A 310 0.12 -5.70 15.42
N ALA A 311 0.75 -6.23 14.39
CA ALA A 311 0.28 -7.42 13.67
C ALA A 311 0.24 -8.65 14.58
N PHE A 312 1.26 -8.85 15.42
CA PHE A 312 1.32 -9.98 16.35
C PHE A 312 0.19 -9.95 17.38
N ILE A 313 -0.04 -8.81 18.01
CA ILE A 313 -1.16 -8.63 18.96
C ILE A 313 -2.49 -8.91 18.25
N PHE A 314 -2.68 -8.35 17.06
CA PHE A 314 -3.91 -8.53 16.31
C PHE A 314 -4.13 -10.00 15.91
N LEU A 315 -3.09 -10.71 15.48
CA LEU A 315 -3.16 -12.14 15.15
C LEU A 315 -3.54 -12.99 16.35
N ILE A 316 -3.02 -12.70 17.54
CA ILE A 316 -3.41 -13.42 18.78
C ILE A 316 -4.90 -13.20 19.06
N ILE A 317 -5.38 -11.96 18.94
CA ILE A 317 -6.80 -11.63 19.16
C ILE A 317 -7.66 -12.37 18.13
N ILE A 318 -7.31 -12.35 16.85
CA ILE A 318 -8.04 -13.07 15.80
C ILE A 318 -8.04 -14.56 16.11
N TRP A 319 -6.89 -15.16 16.42
CA TRP A 319 -6.79 -16.56 16.76
C TRP A 319 -7.70 -16.94 17.93
N TYR A 320 -7.69 -16.15 18.99
CA TYR A 320 -8.53 -16.39 20.15
C TYR A 320 -10.01 -16.28 19.81
N LEU A 321 -10.43 -15.21 19.16
CA LEU A 321 -11.83 -15.00 18.78
C LEU A 321 -12.32 -16.09 17.81
N MET A 322 -11.57 -16.42 16.79
CA MET A 322 -11.94 -17.41 15.78
C MET A 322 -12.06 -18.81 16.40
N THR A 323 -11.08 -19.22 17.23
CA THR A 323 -11.02 -20.61 17.73
C THR A 323 -11.84 -20.83 18.99
N HIS A 324 -12.06 -19.82 19.85
CA HIS A 324 -12.73 -19.99 21.14
C HIS A 324 -14.14 -19.37 21.17
N VAL A 325 -14.38 -18.29 20.45
CA VAL A 325 -15.65 -17.53 20.52
C VAL A 325 -16.56 -17.84 19.33
N ILE A 326 -16.05 -17.67 18.11
CA ILE A 326 -16.88 -17.71 16.89
C ILE A 326 -17.14 -19.15 16.46
N PHE A 327 -16.10 -19.95 16.23
CA PHE A 327 -16.22 -21.34 15.75
C PHE A 327 -16.14 -22.39 16.88
N ARG A 328 -15.67 -22.01 18.07
CA ARG A 328 -15.58 -22.86 19.28
C ARG A 328 -14.99 -24.23 18.99
N ILE A 329 -13.75 -24.23 18.45
CA ILE A 329 -13.08 -25.44 18.02
C ILE A 329 -12.84 -26.36 19.22
N SER A 330 -13.48 -27.52 19.21
CA SER A 330 -13.32 -28.59 20.22
C SER A 330 -13.24 -29.95 19.52
N LEU A 331 -12.09 -30.19 18.89
CA LEU A 331 -11.77 -31.46 18.23
C LEU A 331 -10.69 -32.18 19.02
N PRO A 332 -10.64 -33.54 18.99
CA PRO A 332 -9.55 -34.30 19.55
C PRO A 332 -8.22 -33.96 18.83
N GLU A 333 -7.12 -34.39 19.44
CA GLU A 333 -5.81 -34.23 18.82
C GLU A 333 -5.74 -35.01 17.50
N PHE A 334 -5.07 -34.39 16.52
CA PHE A 334 -5.05 -34.89 15.16
C PHE A 334 -3.94 -35.90 14.94
N GLU A 335 -4.29 -37.17 14.84
CA GLU A 335 -3.37 -38.23 14.45
C GLU A 335 -3.08 -38.19 12.95
N GLY A 336 -1.78 -38.18 12.56
CA GLY A 336 -1.36 -38.18 11.16
C GLY A 336 -1.13 -36.77 10.55
N GLY A 337 -1.45 -35.69 11.25
CA GLY A 337 -1.23 -34.33 10.73
C GLY A 337 0.24 -33.98 10.57
N ARG A 338 1.08 -34.42 11.51
CA ARG A 338 2.53 -34.21 11.47
C ARG A 338 3.17 -34.99 10.32
N GLU A 339 2.72 -36.23 10.12
CA GLU A 339 3.18 -37.11 9.05
C GLU A 339 2.83 -36.55 7.67
N LEU A 340 1.62 -36.00 7.52
CA LEU A 340 1.20 -35.33 6.28
C LEU A 340 2.13 -34.16 5.96
N ILE A 341 2.35 -33.25 6.91
CA ILE A 341 3.19 -32.08 6.69
C ILE A 341 4.64 -32.49 6.45
N GLN A 342 5.14 -33.51 7.16
CA GLN A 342 6.46 -34.08 6.90
C GLN A 342 6.55 -34.73 5.51
N SER A 343 5.49 -35.39 5.05
CA SER A 343 5.47 -35.99 3.70
C SER A 343 5.54 -34.88 2.62
N GLU A 344 4.79 -33.79 2.80
CA GLU A 344 4.86 -32.63 1.89
C GLU A 344 6.26 -31.97 1.90
N LEU A 345 6.88 -31.86 3.08
CA LEU A 345 8.25 -31.36 3.18
C LEU A 345 9.26 -32.29 2.51
N ARG A 346 9.10 -33.62 2.64
CA ARG A 346 9.95 -34.63 1.97
C ARG A 346 9.80 -34.55 0.44
N LYS A 347 8.62 -34.26 -0.10
CA LYS A 347 8.39 -34.07 -1.54
C LYS A 347 9.20 -32.91 -2.12
N LEU A 348 9.50 -31.89 -1.31
CA LEU A 348 10.36 -30.78 -1.73
C LEU A 348 11.85 -31.19 -1.83
N GLY A 349 12.22 -32.33 -1.23
CA GLY A 349 13.61 -32.77 -1.18
C GLY A 349 14.51 -31.89 -0.29
N PRO A 350 15.85 -32.09 -0.35
CA PRO A 350 16.79 -31.22 0.34
C PRO A 350 16.75 -29.79 -0.21
N MET A 351 17.17 -28.82 0.61
CA MET A 351 17.24 -27.43 0.21
C MET A 351 18.19 -27.27 -0.99
N SER A 352 17.68 -26.76 -2.09
CA SER A 352 18.47 -26.57 -3.30
C SER A 352 19.42 -25.36 -3.17
N LYS A 353 20.52 -25.36 -3.95
CA LYS A 353 21.45 -24.22 -3.95
C LYS A 353 20.78 -22.89 -4.33
N PRO A 354 19.88 -22.81 -5.33
CA PRO A 354 19.11 -21.60 -5.60
C PRO A 354 18.24 -21.15 -4.42
N GLU A 355 17.55 -22.09 -3.72
CA GLU A 355 16.78 -21.75 -2.51
C GLU A 355 17.66 -21.08 -1.45
N LEU A 356 18.83 -21.66 -1.19
CA LEU A 356 19.78 -21.12 -0.20
C LEU A 356 20.30 -19.75 -0.62
N THR A 357 20.63 -19.55 -1.90
CA THR A 357 21.13 -18.28 -2.42
C THR A 357 20.05 -17.18 -2.30
N ILE A 358 18.79 -17.51 -2.60
CA ILE A 358 17.68 -16.58 -2.44
C ILE A 358 17.44 -16.28 -0.96
N ALA A 359 17.45 -17.28 -0.10
CA ALA A 359 17.33 -17.09 1.34
C ALA A 359 18.41 -16.15 1.88
N ALA A 360 19.66 -16.33 1.46
CA ALA A 360 20.77 -15.47 1.84
C ALA A 360 20.60 -14.04 1.31
N LEU A 361 20.30 -13.89 0.01
CA LEU A 361 20.09 -12.58 -0.61
C LEU A 361 18.93 -11.82 0.05
N PHE A 362 17.81 -12.49 0.28
CA PHE A 362 16.65 -11.91 0.94
C PHE A 362 16.98 -11.50 2.38
N THR A 363 17.67 -12.37 3.16
CA THR A 363 18.06 -12.05 4.54
C THR A 363 18.99 -10.84 4.58
N ILE A 364 19.98 -10.76 3.68
CA ILE A 364 20.87 -9.60 3.57
C ILE A 364 20.07 -8.34 3.23
N THR A 365 19.17 -8.42 2.28
CA THR A 365 18.31 -7.29 1.87
C THR A 365 17.45 -6.79 3.04
N ALA A 366 16.79 -7.70 3.76
CA ALA A 366 15.98 -7.37 4.93
C ALA A 366 16.82 -6.73 6.06
N LEU A 367 18.01 -7.26 6.32
CA LEU A 367 18.93 -6.67 7.29
C LEU A 367 19.39 -5.27 6.87
N LEU A 368 19.70 -5.06 5.60
CA LEU A 368 20.05 -3.74 5.08
C LEU A 368 18.90 -2.74 5.24
N TRP A 369 17.65 -3.13 4.96
CA TRP A 369 16.49 -2.25 5.19
C TRP A 369 16.32 -1.87 6.67
N ILE A 370 16.46 -2.83 7.58
CA ILE A 370 16.33 -2.58 9.02
C ILE A 370 17.45 -1.68 9.53
N THR A 371 18.68 -1.90 9.07
CA THR A 371 19.87 -1.23 9.60
C THR A 371 20.27 0.03 8.82
N ARG A 372 19.62 0.34 7.70
CA ARG A 372 19.95 1.49 6.84
C ARG A 372 20.11 2.80 7.62
N SER A 373 19.15 3.12 8.45
CA SER A 373 19.15 4.36 9.23
C SER A 373 20.31 4.46 10.23
N PHE A 374 20.98 3.36 10.53
CA PHE A 374 22.16 3.32 11.40
C PHE A 374 23.43 3.45 10.57
N PHE A 375 23.67 2.55 9.59
CA PHE A 375 24.95 2.53 8.88
C PHE A 375 25.15 3.75 7.97
N THR A 376 24.09 4.35 7.43
CA THR A 376 24.21 5.60 6.64
C THR A 376 24.68 6.80 7.46
N LYS A 377 24.58 6.72 8.79
CA LYS A 377 25.03 7.78 9.73
C LYS A 377 26.41 7.52 10.34
N TRP A 378 27.06 6.39 10.05
CA TRP A 378 28.39 6.09 10.61
C TRP A 378 29.45 7.00 9.98
N ALA A 379 30.07 7.82 10.80
CA ALA A 379 31.08 8.79 10.36
C ALA A 379 32.24 8.14 9.57
N TRP A 380 32.80 7.05 10.11
CA TRP A 380 33.87 6.30 9.44
C TRP A 380 33.48 5.77 8.05
N LEU A 381 32.21 5.36 7.87
CA LEU A 381 31.73 4.86 6.59
C LEU A 381 31.51 6.01 5.59
N GLN A 382 31.05 7.17 6.08
CA GLN A 382 30.91 8.39 5.26
C GLN A 382 32.26 8.93 4.83
N GLU A 383 33.31 8.78 5.65
CA GLU A 383 34.69 9.17 5.27
C GLU A 383 35.25 8.28 4.16
N ILE A 384 35.03 6.95 4.23
CA ILE A 384 35.52 6.00 3.21
C ILE A 384 34.65 6.05 1.95
N TYR A 385 33.34 6.15 2.10
CA TYR A 385 32.36 6.15 1.01
C TYR A 385 31.31 7.25 1.23
N PRO A 386 31.59 8.51 0.84
CA PRO A 386 30.67 9.64 1.06
C PRO A 386 29.27 9.43 0.48
N ASN A 387 29.17 8.66 -0.61
CA ASN A 387 27.87 8.39 -1.27
C ASN A 387 26.95 7.43 -0.48
N VAL A 388 27.41 6.88 0.65
CA VAL A 388 26.57 6.03 1.52
C VAL A 388 25.30 6.74 2.01
N ILE A 389 25.34 8.06 2.11
CA ILE A 389 24.20 8.89 2.52
C ILE A 389 23.02 8.84 1.52
N TYR A 390 23.30 8.54 0.25
CA TYR A 390 22.28 8.43 -0.80
C TYR A 390 21.65 7.04 -0.88
N ILE A 391 22.16 6.06 -0.11
CA ILE A 391 21.58 4.71 -0.11
C ILE A 391 20.23 4.76 0.61
N ASP A 392 19.16 4.61 -0.15
CA ASP A 392 17.81 4.48 0.35
C ASP A 392 17.28 3.03 0.21
N ASP A 393 16.09 2.78 0.76
CA ASP A 393 15.46 1.45 0.74
C ASP A 393 15.17 0.98 -0.69
N THR A 394 14.94 1.90 -1.62
CA THR A 394 14.67 1.62 -3.04
C THR A 394 15.94 1.14 -3.74
N ILE A 395 17.08 1.78 -3.50
CA ILE A 395 18.37 1.37 -4.05
C ILE A 395 18.70 -0.05 -3.58
N ILE A 396 18.48 -0.35 -2.30
CA ILE A 396 18.68 -1.70 -1.74
C ILE A 396 17.78 -2.72 -2.46
N ALA A 397 16.48 -2.42 -2.60
CA ALA A 397 15.52 -3.28 -3.27
C ALA A 397 15.88 -3.54 -4.73
N MET A 398 16.18 -2.48 -5.48
CA MET A 398 16.50 -2.58 -6.91
C MET A 398 17.82 -3.30 -7.15
N THR A 399 18.85 -3.03 -6.31
CA THR A 399 20.12 -3.75 -6.39
C THR A 399 19.93 -5.24 -6.15
N ALA A 400 19.22 -5.63 -5.09
CA ALA A 400 18.93 -7.03 -4.81
C ALA A 400 18.14 -7.69 -5.95
N SER A 401 17.15 -6.98 -6.52
CA SER A 401 16.36 -7.47 -7.64
C SER A 401 17.17 -7.67 -8.91
N LEU A 402 18.08 -6.75 -9.23
CA LEU A 402 18.97 -6.88 -10.38
C LEU A 402 19.95 -8.05 -10.20
N LEU A 403 20.46 -8.26 -8.98
CA LEU A 403 21.31 -9.41 -8.67
C LEU A 403 20.62 -10.75 -8.94
N LEU A 404 19.29 -10.85 -8.79
CA LEU A 404 18.55 -12.06 -9.14
C LEU A 404 18.68 -12.45 -10.61
N PHE A 405 18.81 -11.48 -11.53
CA PHE A 405 18.99 -11.75 -12.97
C PHE A 405 20.43 -12.12 -13.32
N VAL A 406 21.40 -11.72 -12.50
CA VAL A 406 22.84 -11.94 -12.75
C VAL A 406 23.34 -13.22 -12.09
N ILE A 407 22.87 -13.52 -10.87
CA ILE A 407 23.34 -14.67 -10.11
C ILE A 407 22.86 -15.98 -10.77
N PRO A 408 23.79 -16.89 -11.15
CA PRO A 408 23.42 -18.16 -11.75
C PRO A 408 22.71 -19.06 -10.75
N ALA A 409 21.70 -19.79 -11.21
CA ALA A 409 21.02 -20.82 -10.43
C ALA A 409 21.88 -22.08 -10.37
N LEU A 410 22.73 -22.18 -9.34
CA LEU A 410 23.67 -23.31 -9.18
C LEU A 410 22.96 -24.66 -9.22
N GLY A 411 23.41 -25.57 -10.08
CA GLY A 411 22.75 -26.85 -10.34
C GLY A 411 21.73 -26.83 -11.49
N HIS A 412 21.50 -25.66 -12.12
CA HIS A 412 20.62 -25.50 -13.28
C HIS A 412 21.36 -24.73 -14.40
N PRO A 413 22.14 -25.43 -15.25
CA PRO A 413 22.94 -24.79 -16.29
C PRO A 413 22.12 -23.85 -17.18
N GLY A 414 22.67 -22.67 -17.48
CA GLY A 414 22.02 -21.67 -18.33
C GLY A 414 20.85 -20.92 -17.69
N LYS A 415 20.54 -21.14 -16.40
CA LYS A 415 19.49 -20.42 -15.68
C LYS A 415 20.07 -19.48 -14.62
N THR A 416 19.39 -18.34 -14.45
CA THR A 416 19.62 -17.40 -13.34
C THR A 416 18.52 -17.55 -12.28
N LEU A 417 18.71 -16.95 -11.10
CA LEU A 417 17.70 -16.98 -10.03
C LEU A 417 16.35 -16.41 -10.48
N MET A 418 16.38 -15.41 -11.38
CA MET A 418 15.20 -14.80 -12.01
C MET A 418 15.38 -14.78 -13.52
N ASP A 419 14.31 -15.04 -14.28
CA ASP A 419 14.22 -14.77 -15.71
C ASP A 419 13.11 -13.76 -16.00
N TRP A 420 13.16 -13.17 -17.20
CA TRP A 420 12.18 -12.15 -17.58
C TRP A 420 10.75 -12.70 -17.67
N LYS A 421 10.59 -13.97 -18.02
CA LYS A 421 9.28 -14.64 -18.06
C LYS A 421 8.63 -14.69 -16.67
N THR A 422 9.41 -14.91 -15.64
CA THR A 422 8.93 -14.88 -14.24
C THR A 422 8.69 -13.43 -13.80
N ALA A 423 9.59 -12.51 -14.12
CA ALA A 423 9.44 -11.09 -13.80
C ALA A 423 8.19 -10.46 -14.42
N ASN A 424 7.78 -10.90 -15.61
CA ASN A 424 6.53 -10.44 -16.24
C ASN A 424 5.26 -10.76 -15.43
N LYS A 425 5.34 -11.66 -14.43
CA LYS A 425 4.24 -11.93 -13.51
C LYS A 425 4.08 -10.86 -12.41
N LEU A 426 4.90 -9.82 -12.43
CA LEU A 426 4.70 -8.66 -11.57
C LEU A 426 3.27 -8.16 -11.64
N PRO A 427 2.66 -7.79 -10.51
CA PRO A 427 1.31 -7.23 -10.50
C PRO A 427 1.34 -5.76 -10.98
N TRP A 428 1.59 -5.55 -12.28
CA TRP A 428 1.70 -4.23 -12.91
C TRP A 428 0.50 -3.32 -12.60
N GLY A 429 -0.70 -3.91 -12.48
CA GLY A 429 -1.91 -3.18 -12.11
C GLY A 429 -1.80 -2.52 -10.73
N VAL A 430 -1.12 -3.16 -9.78
CA VAL A 430 -0.90 -2.59 -8.45
C VAL A 430 0.08 -1.42 -8.50
N LEU A 431 1.15 -1.53 -9.30
CA LEU A 431 2.12 -0.44 -9.49
C LEU A 431 1.45 0.79 -10.12
N LEU A 432 0.61 0.58 -11.14
CA LEU A 432 -0.16 1.65 -11.78
C LEU A 432 -1.18 2.26 -10.81
N LEU A 433 -1.90 1.44 -10.05
CA LEU A 433 -2.88 1.89 -9.05
C LEU A 433 -2.21 2.78 -8.00
N PHE A 434 -1.01 2.40 -7.56
CA PHE A 434 -0.22 3.18 -6.64
C PHE A 434 0.17 4.54 -7.24
N GLY A 435 0.73 4.56 -8.46
CA GLY A 435 1.08 5.81 -9.17
C GLY A 435 -0.11 6.74 -9.38
N GLY A 436 -1.28 6.18 -9.74
CA GLY A 436 -2.53 6.95 -9.90
C GLY A 436 -3.01 7.55 -8.58
N GLY A 437 -2.90 6.80 -7.48
CA GLY A 437 -3.20 7.30 -6.13
C GLY A 437 -2.28 8.45 -5.72
N LEU A 438 -0.98 8.35 -6.00
CA LEU A 438 -0.02 9.43 -5.74
C LEU A 438 -0.29 10.67 -6.59
N ALA A 439 -0.65 10.49 -7.87
CA ALA A 439 -1.03 11.61 -8.73
C ALA A 439 -2.26 12.34 -8.17
N LEU A 440 -3.24 11.58 -7.66
CA LEU A 440 -4.44 12.12 -7.03
C LEU A 440 -4.09 12.89 -5.74
N ALA A 441 -3.22 12.31 -4.88
CA ALA A 441 -2.73 12.94 -3.67
C ALA A 441 -2.04 14.29 -3.96
N SER A 442 -1.15 14.32 -4.95
CA SER A 442 -0.49 15.52 -5.41
C SER A 442 -1.49 16.57 -5.92
N ALA A 443 -2.49 16.16 -6.70
CA ALA A 443 -3.51 17.07 -7.21
C ALA A 443 -4.37 17.68 -6.09
N VAL A 444 -4.82 16.88 -5.12
CA VAL A 444 -5.59 17.35 -3.95
C VAL A 444 -4.79 18.40 -3.17
N LYS A 445 -3.49 18.18 -2.99
CA LYS A 445 -2.59 19.12 -2.31
C LYS A 445 -2.38 20.41 -3.11
N THR A 446 -1.99 20.29 -4.37
CA THR A 446 -1.58 21.44 -5.21
C THR A 446 -2.74 22.34 -5.64
N THR A 447 -3.95 21.80 -5.72
CA THR A 447 -5.16 22.59 -6.05
C THR A 447 -5.87 23.17 -4.83
N GLY A 448 -5.42 22.82 -3.61
CA GLY A 448 -6.07 23.29 -2.37
C GLY A 448 -7.40 22.60 -2.05
N LEU A 449 -7.82 21.60 -2.83
CA LEU A 449 -9.09 20.90 -2.62
C LEU A 449 -9.16 20.28 -1.22
N GLY A 450 -8.05 19.74 -0.70
CA GLY A 450 -7.97 19.18 0.64
C GLY A 450 -8.33 20.19 1.73
N ALA A 451 -7.81 21.43 1.64
CA ALA A 451 -8.11 22.50 2.59
C ALA A 451 -9.61 22.86 2.59
N ILE A 452 -10.19 23.01 1.40
CA ILE A 452 -11.61 23.34 1.25
C ILE A 452 -12.52 22.29 1.88
N ILE A 453 -12.22 20.99 1.67
CA ILE A 453 -12.99 19.90 2.27
C ILE A 453 -12.82 19.89 3.80
N CYS A 454 -11.61 20.14 4.30
CA CYS A 454 -11.34 20.09 5.72
C CYS A 454 -11.98 21.24 6.49
N GLU A 455 -12.05 22.47 5.91
CA GLU A 455 -12.75 23.61 6.53
C GLU A 455 -14.23 23.29 6.84
N ALA A 456 -14.86 22.47 6.00
CA ALA A 456 -16.26 22.07 6.19
C ALA A 456 -16.46 21.04 7.33
N VAL A 457 -15.40 20.39 7.84
CA VAL A 457 -15.49 19.20 8.73
C VAL A 457 -14.79 19.41 10.09
N THR A 458 -14.15 20.55 10.36
CA THR A 458 -13.25 20.71 11.52
C THR A 458 -14.00 20.85 12.86
N PRO A 459 -13.97 19.83 13.74
CA PRO A 459 -14.41 19.95 15.13
C PRO A 459 -13.24 20.45 16.02
N SER A 460 -13.55 21.17 17.10
CA SER A 460 -12.55 21.76 18.01
C SER A 460 -12.32 20.89 19.27
N GLY A 461 -11.04 20.72 19.67
CA GLY A 461 -10.63 20.19 20.97
C GLY A 461 -9.97 18.81 20.95
N ALA A 462 -9.17 18.50 21.97
CA ALA A 462 -8.39 17.22 22.08
C ALA A 462 -9.26 15.96 22.10
N THR A 463 -10.44 15.99 22.67
CA THR A 463 -11.41 14.87 22.63
C THR A 463 -11.86 14.58 21.20
N ALA A 464 -11.83 15.60 20.34
CA ALA A 464 -12.17 15.46 18.92
C ALA A 464 -11.20 14.54 18.16
N ILE A 465 -9.90 14.51 18.50
CA ILE A 465 -8.89 13.71 17.80
C ILE A 465 -9.17 12.22 17.96
N LEU A 466 -9.45 11.74 19.16
CA LEU A 466 -9.79 10.33 19.39
C LEU A 466 -11.08 9.96 18.64
N ILE A 467 -12.10 10.81 18.69
CA ILE A 467 -13.35 10.60 17.96
C ILE A 467 -13.08 10.52 16.45
N ILE A 468 -12.28 11.44 15.91
CA ILE A 468 -11.89 11.44 14.48
C ILE A 468 -11.14 10.15 14.14
N MET A 469 -10.18 9.70 14.96
CA MET A 469 -9.48 8.43 14.74
C MET A 469 -10.47 7.26 14.65
N PHE A 470 -11.45 7.18 15.56
CA PHE A 470 -12.48 6.14 15.53
C PHE A 470 -13.39 6.24 14.31
N VAL A 471 -13.85 7.44 13.96
CA VAL A 471 -14.73 7.68 12.80
C VAL A 471 -14.00 7.33 11.51
N VAL A 472 -12.78 7.81 11.33
CA VAL A 472 -11.94 7.53 10.16
C VAL A 472 -11.67 6.03 10.05
N THR A 473 -11.25 5.38 11.14
CA THR A 473 -10.99 3.94 11.16
C THR A 473 -12.25 3.16 10.79
N THR A 474 -13.40 3.53 11.34
CA THR A 474 -14.69 2.92 11.01
C THR A 474 -15.04 3.08 9.53
N ALA A 475 -14.96 4.30 9.03
CA ALA A 475 -15.22 4.59 7.62
C ALA A 475 -14.30 3.78 6.70
N MET A 476 -13.00 3.76 6.99
CA MET A 476 -12.01 3.00 6.21
C MET A 476 -12.32 1.51 6.19
N ILE A 477 -12.62 0.89 7.34
CA ILE A 477 -12.95 -0.54 7.43
C ILE A 477 -14.17 -0.88 6.57
N PHE A 478 -15.26 -0.13 6.68
CA PHE A 478 -16.47 -0.44 5.92
C PHE A 478 -16.36 -0.08 4.44
N MET A 479 -15.61 0.95 4.10
CA MET A 479 -15.32 1.27 2.69
C MET A 479 -14.49 0.17 2.02
N THR A 480 -13.45 -0.33 2.68
CA THR A 480 -12.56 -1.33 2.11
C THR A 480 -13.22 -2.71 1.95
N GLU A 481 -14.36 -2.98 2.60
CA GLU A 481 -15.15 -4.20 2.38
C GLU A 481 -15.76 -4.27 0.97
N VAL A 482 -16.04 -3.11 0.37
CA VAL A 482 -16.69 -3.01 -0.95
C VAL A 482 -15.81 -2.37 -2.02
N THR A 483 -14.61 -1.93 -1.63
CA THR A 483 -13.64 -1.31 -2.54
C THR A 483 -12.26 -1.91 -2.37
N SER A 484 -11.35 -1.65 -3.31
CA SER A 484 -9.95 -2.07 -3.19
C SER A 484 -9.25 -1.33 -2.02
N ASN A 485 -8.53 -2.06 -1.17
CA ASN A 485 -7.75 -1.51 -0.05
C ASN A 485 -6.85 -0.33 -0.50
N THR A 486 -6.11 -0.52 -1.59
CA THR A 486 -5.19 0.49 -2.13
C THR A 486 -5.96 1.70 -2.68
N ALA A 487 -7.09 1.49 -3.36
CA ALA A 487 -7.90 2.58 -3.89
C ALA A 487 -8.51 3.41 -2.75
N THR A 488 -9.05 2.76 -1.72
CA THR A 488 -9.58 3.43 -0.52
C THR A 488 -8.50 4.26 0.17
N ALA A 489 -7.32 3.68 0.37
CA ALA A 489 -6.20 4.40 0.99
C ALA A 489 -5.75 5.59 0.12
N ALA A 490 -5.63 5.40 -1.20
CA ALA A 490 -5.23 6.46 -2.13
C ALA A 490 -6.19 7.66 -2.14
N LEU A 491 -7.47 7.39 -1.91
CA LEU A 491 -8.50 8.43 -1.86
C LEU A 491 -8.49 9.20 -0.53
N ILE A 492 -8.37 8.49 0.58
CA ILE A 492 -8.61 9.05 1.92
C ILE A 492 -7.34 9.59 2.57
N LEU A 493 -6.19 8.90 2.46
CA LEU A 493 -4.98 9.32 3.18
C LEU A 493 -4.51 10.74 2.86
N PRO A 494 -4.56 11.24 1.59
CA PRO A 494 -4.19 12.63 1.31
C PRO A 494 -5.08 13.66 2.01
N LEU A 495 -6.37 13.37 2.17
CA LEU A 495 -7.31 14.23 2.88
C LEU A 495 -7.00 14.27 4.38
N LEU A 496 -6.59 13.13 4.96
CA LEU A 496 -6.23 13.04 6.37
C LEU A 496 -4.96 13.83 6.71
N VAL A 497 -3.99 13.95 5.79
CA VAL A 497 -2.82 14.82 6.00
C VAL A 497 -3.26 16.27 6.13
N THR A 498 -4.13 16.73 5.24
CA THR A 498 -4.65 18.09 5.29
C THR A 498 -5.48 18.32 6.55
N LEU A 499 -6.32 17.34 6.92
CA LEU A 499 -7.12 17.40 8.14
C LEU A 499 -6.21 17.48 9.40
N ALA A 500 -5.14 16.69 9.45
CA ALA A 500 -4.19 16.74 10.55
C ALA A 500 -3.51 18.11 10.67
N GLY A 501 -3.14 18.73 9.54
CA GLY A 501 -2.60 20.08 9.50
C GLY A 501 -3.58 21.13 10.02
N ASN A 502 -4.87 21.05 9.66
CA ASN A 502 -5.90 21.97 10.15
C ASN A 502 -6.20 21.79 11.65
N LEU A 503 -6.01 20.59 12.17
CA LEU A 503 -6.21 20.27 13.59
C LEU A 503 -4.97 20.55 14.45
N ASP A 504 -3.85 20.93 13.82
CA ASP A 504 -2.54 21.11 14.46
C ASP A 504 -2.07 19.85 15.21
N VAL A 505 -2.24 18.68 14.57
CA VAL A 505 -1.83 17.39 15.13
C VAL A 505 -0.86 16.66 14.21
N ASP A 506 -0.05 15.76 14.79
CA ASP A 506 0.85 14.92 14.00
C ASP A 506 0.04 14.08 12.98
N PRO A 507 0.31 14.19 11.68
CA PRO A 507 -0.41 13.42 10.66
C PRO A 507 -0.41 11.91 10.90
N LYS A 508 0.62 11.38 11.55
CA LYS A 508 0.73 9.95 11.86
C LYS A 508 -0.44 9.45 12.72
N LEU A 509 -0.99 10.29 13.60
CA LEU A 509 -2.14 9.93 14.45
C LEU A 509 -3.39 9.54 13.65
N LEU A 510 -3.62 10.18 12.52
CA LEU A 510 -4.77 9.90 11.66
C LEU A 510 -4.45 8.89 10.55
N LEU A 511 -3.24 8.99 9.98
CA LEU A 511 -2.86 8.18 8.83
C LEU A 511 -2.55 6.72 9.20
N ILE A 512 -1.90 6.47 10.35
CA ILE A 512 -1.56 5.10 10.75
C ILE A 512 -2.81 4.24 10.92
N PRO A 513 -3.80 4.60 11.77
CA PRO A 513 -4.98 3.76 11.95
C PRO A 513 -5.80 3.63 10.67
N ALA A 514 -5.87 4.66 9.83
CA ALA A 514 -6.51 4.61 8.53
C ALA A 514 -5.81 3.63 7.57
N THR A 515 -4.47 3.65 7.53
CA THR A 515 -3.66 2.73 6.71
C THR A 515 -3.85 1.27 7.11
N LEU A 516 -3.82 1.00 8.42
CA LEU A 516 -4.06 -0.34 8.95
C LEU A 516 -5.49 -0.79 8.67
N ALA A 517 -6.47 0.10 8.86
CA ALA A 517 -7.89 -0.14 8.62
C ALA A 517 -8.18 -0.50 7.16
N ALA A 518 -7.50 0.14 6.20
CA ALA A 518 -7.63 -0.17 4.78
C ALA A 518 -7.30 -1.64 4.43
N SER A 519 -6.55 -2.33 5.28
CA SER A 519 -6.22 -3.75 5.11
C SER A 519 -7.12 -4.70 5.91
N CYS A 520 -8.09 -4.15 6.68
CA CYS A 520 -8.98 -4.91 7.56
C CYS A 520 -10.35 -5.14 6.91
N ALA A 521 -10.38 -5.86 5.80
CA ALA A 521 -11.58 -6.24 5.08
C ALA A 521 -11.83 -7.74 5.27
N PHE A 522 -12.67 -8.09 6.25
CA PHE A 522 -12.84 -9.46 6.72
C PHE A 522 -14.23 -10.08 6.42
N MET A 523 -15.22 -9.28 6.02
CA MET A 523 -16.62 -9.74 5.93
C MET A 523 -16.95 -10.38 4.59
N LEU A 524 -16.47 -9.82 3.48
CA LEU A 524 -16.96 -10.21 2.15
C LEU A 524 -15.89 -10.98 1.35
N PRO A 525 -16.32 -11.98 0.53
CA PRO A 525 -15.39 -12.65 -0.38
C PRO A 525 -14.72 -11.71 -1.36
N VAL A 526 -15.47 -10.72 -1.86
CA VAL A 526 -14.98 -9.75 -2.86
C VAL A 526 -14.02 -8.72 -2.28
N ALA A 527 -14.01 -8.54 -0.96
CA ALA A 527 -13.23 -7.49 -0.31
C ALA A 527 -11.71 -7.61 -0.53
N THR A 528 -11.19 -8.84 -0.53
CA THR A 528 -9.76 -9.10 -0.78
C THR A 528 -9.55 -10.38 -1.58
N PRO A 529 -8.48 -10.48 -2.41
CA PRO A 529 -8.16 -11.73 -3.09
C PRO A 529 -7.98 -12.93 -2.15
N PRO A 530 -7.34 -12.83 -0.97
CA PRO A 530 -7.32 -13.91 0.02
C PRO A 530 -8.71 -14.43 0.40
N ASN A 531 -9.65 -13.52 0.65
CA ASN A 531 -11.02 -13.88 0.99
C ASN A 531 -11.70 -14.65 -0.15
N ALA A 532 -11.57 -14.16 -1.39
CA ALA A 532 -12.12 -14.81 -2.57
C ALA A 532 -11.55 -16.22 -2.76
N ILE A 533 -10.24 -16.39 -2.59
CA ILE A 533 -9.53 -17.68 -2.76
C ILE A 533 -10.04 -18.71 -1.74
N VAL A 534 -10.13 -18.36 -0.47
CA VAL A 534 -10.60 -19.31 0.56
C VAL A 534 -12.08 -19.59 0.44
N PHE A 535 -12.88 -18.62 -0.01
CA PHE A 535 -14.31 -18.83 -0.28
C PHE A 535 -14.53 -19.76 -1.46
N ALA A 536 -13.77 -19.60 -2.55
CA ALA A 536 -13.82 -20.44 -3.74
C ALA A 536 -13.49 -21.92 -3.46
N ALA A 537 -12.82 -22.23 -2.35
CA ALA A 537 -12.56 -23.60 -1.90
C ALA A 537 -13.83 -24.36 -1.43
N GLY A 538 -14.97 -23.69 -1.32
CA GLY A 538 -16.27 -24.32 -1.01
C GLY A 538 -16.41 -24.90 0.41
N GLN A 539 -15.52 -24.53 1.33
CA GLN A 539 -15.55 -25.01 2.74
C GLN A 539 -16.10 -23.95 3.70
N THR A 540 -16.43 -22.77 3.20
CA THR A 540 -16.95 -21.64 3.98
C THR A 540 -18.21 -21.10 3.34
N THR A 541 -19.15 -20.61 4.13
CA THR A 541 -20.36 -19.94 3.65
C THR A 541 -20.22 -18.43 3.84
N ILE A 542 -20.92 -17.64 3.00
CA ILE A 542 -20.99 -16.17 3.13
C ILE A 542 -21.42 -15.77 4.55
N ARG A 543 -22.44 -16.48 5.11
CA ARG A 543 -22.93 -16.21 6.47
C ARG A 543 -21.86 -16.40 7.54
N GLN A 544 -21.02 -17.43 7.42
CA GLN A 544 -19.90 -17.66 8.36
C GLN A 544 -18.86 -16.56 8.22
N MET A 545 -18.54 -16.17 7.00
CA MET A 545 -17.56 -15.14 6.70
C MET A 545 -18.01 -13.76 7.21
N VAL A 546 -19.25 -13.35 6.89
CA VAL A 546 -19.83 -12.09 7.37
C VAL A 546 -19.88 -12.05 8.90
N ARG A 547 -20.33 -13.13 9.55
CA ARG A 547 -20.39 -13.19 11.02
C ARG A 547 -18.99 -13.06 11.65
N ALA A 548 -18.01 -13.78 11.13
CA ALA A 548 -16.64 -13.73 11.63
C ALA A 548 -16.00 -12.37 11.35
N GLY A 549 -16.11 -11.89 10.13
CA GLY A 549 -15.53 -10.62 9.70
C GLY A 549 -16.14 -9.42 10.42
N PHE A 550 -17.45 -9.40 10.64
CA PHE A 550 -18.11 -8.32 11.38
C PHE A 550 -17.58 -8.18 12.81
N VAL A 551 -17.40 -9.29 13.53
CA VAL A 551 -16.81 -9.27 14.87
C VAL A 551 -15.37 -8.74 14.82
N LEU A 552 -14.59 -9.18 13.84
CA LEU A 552 -13.21 -8.71 13.68
C LEU A 552 -13.15 -7.24 13.28
N ASN A 553 -14.07 -6.76 12.44
CA ASN A 553 -14.16 -5.33 12.08
C ASN A 553 -14.46 -4.46 13.30
N LEU A 554 -15.40 -4.88 14.16
CA LEU A 554 -15.69 -4.17 15.42
C LEU A 554 -14.47 -4.13 16.35
N VAL A 555 -13.73 -5.24 16.44
CA VAL A 555 -12.48 -5.27 17.22
C VAL A 555 -11.44 -4.35 16.59
N SER A 556 -11.32 -4.33 15.27
CA SER A 556 -10.37 -3.48 14.55
C SER A 556 -10.62 -1.99 14.78
N ILE A 557 -11.90 -1.57 14.81
CA ILE A 557 -12.29 -0.17 15.07
C ILE A 557 -11.71 0.33 16.40
N VAL A 558 -11.66 -0.52 17.41
CA VAL A 558 -11.13 -0.17 18.73
C VAL A 558 -9.61 -0.39 18.81
N LEU A 559 -9.15 -1.53 18.29
CA LEU A 559 -7.78 -1.98 18.43
C LEU A 559 -6.79 -1.09 17.65
N LEU A 560 -7.11 -0.70 16.41
CA LEU A 560 -6.17 0.02 15.55
C LEU A 560 -5.83 1.42 16.10
N PRO A 561 -6.80 2.27 16.50
CA PRO A 561 -6.49 3.53 17.16
C PRO A 561 -5.70 3.33 18.46
N LEU A 562 -6.04 2.31 19.26
CA LEU A 562 -5.36 2.01 20.50
C LEU A 562 -3.89 1.60 20.29
N LEU A 563 -3.62 0.70 19.34
CA LEU A 563 -2.26 0.31 18.95
C LEU A 563 -1.47 1.51 18.41
N THR A 564 -2.10 2.36 17.60
CA THR A 564 -1.50 3.59 17.11
C THR A 564 -1.11 4.50 18.27
N TYR A 565 -2.01 4.72 19.21
CA TYR A 565 -1.73 5.59 20.35
C TYR A 565 -0.63 5.02 21.25
N ILE A 566 -0.67 3.73 21.62
CA ILE A 566 0.27 3.12 22.56
C ILE A 566 1.62 2.85 21.90
N ILE A 567 1.64 2.05 20.84
CA ILE A 567 2.90 1.62 20.19
C ILE A 567 3.44 2.74 19.31
N GLY A 568 2.56 3.48 18.64
CA GLY A 568 2.96 4.58 17.78
C GLY A 568 3.62 5.71 18.56
N GLN A 569 3.13 6.05 19.75
CA GLN A 569 3.76 7.02 20.62
C GLN A 569 5.18 6.58 21.04
N LEU A 570 5.35 5.30 21.37
CA LEU A 570 6.66 4.75 21.74
C LEU A 570 7.68 4.76 20.59
N VAL A 571 7.22 4.53 19.35
CA VAL A 571 8.11 4.38 18.20
C VAL A 571 8.33 5.68 17.44
N PHE A 572 7.29 6.52 17.31
CA PHE A 572 7.31 7.73 16.48
C PHE A 572 7.34 9.03 17.29
N GLY A 573 7.05 9.00 18.60
CA GLY A 573 7.19 10.14 19.50
C GLY A 573 6.19 11.28 19.28
N PHE A 574 4.92 10.98 18.92
CA PHE A 574 3.86 11.98 18.74
C PHE A 574 2.92 12.09 19.94
#